data_5c4b10ed74fec58686e51271f7364a4d
#
_entry.id   5c4b10ed74fec58686e51271f7364a4d
#
_cell.length_a   1.000
_cell.length_b   1.000
_cell.length_c   1.000
_cell.angle_alpha   90.00
_cell.angle_beta   90.00
_cell.angle_gamma   90.00
#
_symmetry.space_group_name_H-M   'P 1'
#
loop_
_entity.id
_entity.type
_entity.pdbx_description
1 polymer ?
#
loop_
_entity_poly.entity_id
_entity_poly.type
_entity_poly.pdbx_seq_one_letter_code
_entity_poly.pdbx_strand_id
1 'polypeptide(L)'
;MNREEAGRARPSGAPRHSQGKKLPHDQPRWIRPEDEIFCTPYAGAPGGRALLLSIALLVASCRPDMENQPKAKPLSESDFFSNQANARPIPPHTVERGDARQNTAFYTGLTNGTYVTQLPVNLTPGLLARGRERFDAMCAECHDRTGSGNGLVVLRGFPQPPSYHVPRLRNAPIGHFFDVITNGYGVMYSYATRVEPEDRWAIAAYIRALQLSHNVNMSELTPAEQQKLENQK
;
A
#
# COMPACT_ATOMS: atom_id res chain seq x y z
N MET A 1 12.64 41.01 45.82
CA MET A 1 11.42 41.07 46.63
C MET A 1 10.24 40.61 45.76
N ASN A 2 9.62 39.46 46.21
CA ASN A 2 8.34 38.87 45.83
C ASN A 2 8.08 38.61 44.32
N ARG A 3 8.22 37.45 43.80
CA ARG A 3 7.51 36.13 43.84
C ARG A 3 6.01 36.27 43.85
N GLU A 4 5.39 35.86 42.75
CA GLU A 4 4.07 35.24 42.78
C GLU A 4 4.02 34.09 41.77
N GLU A 5 3.92 32.90 42.34
CA GLU A 5 3.62 31.64 41.65
C GLU A 5 2.14 31.62 41.31
N ALA A 6 1.81 31.45 40.02
CA ALA A 6 0.46 31.08 39.59
C ALA A 6 0.45 29.65 39.11
N GLY A 7 0.09 28.73 40.02
CA GLY A 7 -0.21 27.33 39.74
C GLY A 7 -1.40 27.20 38.81
N ARG A 8 -1.20 26.61 37.61
CA ARG A 8 -2.31 26.15 36.75
C ARG A 8 -2.63 24.70 37.09
N ALA A 9 -3.76 24.52 37.73
CA ALA A 9 -4.40 23.23 37.94
C ALA A 9 -4.74 22.57 36.58
N ARG A 10 -4.39 21.29 36.44
CA ARG A 10 -4.86 20.43 35.34
C ARG A 10 -6.31 20.04 35.63
N PRO A 11 -7.21 20.10 34.64
CA PRO A 11 -8.51 19.49 34.76
C PRO A 11 -8.38 17.97 34.61
N SER A 12 -8.69 17.26 35.71
CA SER A 12 -8.95 15.82 35.71
C SER A 12 -10.32 15.56 35.10
N GLY A 13 -10.34 15.08 33.87
CA GLY A 13 -11.54 14.65 33.16
C GLY A 13 -11.23 13.49 32.25
N ALA A 14 -11.04 12.30 32.80
CA ALA A 14 -11.03 11.07 31.99
C ALA A 14 -12.45 10.82 31.49
N PRO A 15 -12.66 10.62 30.18
CA PRO A 15 -13.95 10.21 29.70
C PRO A 15 -14.22 8.76 30.13
N ARG A 16 -15.40 8.57 30.72
CA ARG A 16 -15.93 7.24 31.08
C ARG A 16 -16.04 6.41 29.82
N HIS A 17 -15.40 5.24 29.84
CA HIS A 17 -15.65 4.16 28.92
C HIS A 17 -17.15 3.83 28.93
N SER A 18 -17.86 4.25 27.89
CA SER A 18 -19.18 3.70 27.59
C SER A 18 -18.98 2.26 27.14
N GLN A 19 -19.60 1.35 27.89
CA GLN A 19 -19.67 -0.07 27.53
C GLN A 19 -20.31 -0.18 26.13
N GLY A 20 -19.48 -0.46 25.14
CA GLY A 20 -19.93 -0.73 23.78
C GLY A 20 -20.80 -1.98 23.78
N LYS A 21 -22.07 -1.82 23.36
CA LYS A 21 -22.94 -2.92 23.00
C LYS A 21 -22.18 -3.80 22.00
N LYS A 22 -21.99 -5.08 22.34
CA LYS A 22 -21.55 -6.10 21.40
C LYS A 22 -22.53 -6.12 20.24
N LEU A 23 -22.11 -5.64 19.08
CA LEU A 23 -22.80 -5.87 17.83
C LEU A 23 -22.73 -7.37 17.54
N PRO A 24 -23.82 -7.99 17.09
CA PRO A 24 -23.77 -9.36 16.61
C PRO A 24 -22.80 -9.44 15.45
N HIS A 25 -21.91 -10.40 15.52
CA HIS A 25 -20.91 -10.72 14.50
C HIS A 25 -21.65 -11.24 13.26
N ASP A 26 -22.08 -10.32 12.40
CA ASP A 26 -22.63 -10.67 11.09
C ASP A 26 -21.45 -11.12 10.22
N GLN A 27 -21.24 -12.42 10.19
CA GLN A 27 -20.28 -13.06 9.30
C GLN A 27 -20.72 -12.79 7.85
N PRO A 28 -19.82 -12.34 6.99
CA PRO A 28 -20.19 -12.15 5.59
C PRO A 28 -20.64 -13.47 4.97
N ARG A 29 -21.83 -13.44 4.37
CA ARG A 29 -22.68 -14.55 3.93
C ARG A 29 -22.10 -15.46 2.83
N TRP A 30 -20.84 -15.31 2.48
CA TRP A 30 -20.20 -16.06 1.39
C TRP A 30 -19.18 -17.10 1.86
N ILE A 31 -19.09 -17.35 3.18
CA ILE A 31 -18.36 -18.50 3.73
C ILE A 31 -19.33 -19.27 4.63
N ARG A 32 -20.25 -20.02 4.05
CA ARG A 32 -20.94 -21.13 4.74
C ARG A 32 -20.29 -22.42 4.29
N PRO A 33 -19.72 -23.21 5.18
CA PRO A 33 -19.23 -24.55 4.87
C PRO A 33 -20.33 -25.62 4.96
N GLU A 34 -21.60 -25.27 4.76
CA GLU A 34 -22.75 -26.15 4.99
C GLU A 34 -23.69 -26.22 3.79
N ASP A 35 -23.15 -26.33 2.58
CA ASP A 35 -23.94 -26.90 1.50
C ASP A 35 -23.72 -28.41 1.52
N GLU A 36 -24.44 -29.08 2.43
CA GLU A 36 -24.67 -30.52 2.33
C GLU A 36 -25.29 -30.81 0.96
N ILE A 37 -24.45 -31.39 0.09
CA ILE A 37 -24.90 -31.96 -1.17
C ILE A 37 -25.81 -33.13 -0.79
N PHE A 38 -27.12 -32.89 -0.75
CA PHE A 38 -28.15 -33.90 -0.60
C PHE A 38 -28.12 -34.77 -1.85
N CYS A 39 -27.34 -35.86 -1.81
CA CYS A 39 -27.45 -36.92 -2.79
C CYS A 39 -28.74 -37.71 -2.54
N THR A 40 -29.79 -37.40 -3.26
CA THR A 40 -30.95 -38.28 -3.35
C THR A 40 -30.54 -39.59 -4.03
N PRO A 41 -30.85 -40.77 -3.47
CA PRO A 41 -30.49 -42.02 -4.09
C PRO A 41 -31.36 -42.25 -5.34
N TYR A 42 -30.73 -42.22 -6.52
CA TYR A 42 -31.33 -42.64 -7.78
C TYR A 42 -31.46 -44.19 -7.78
N ALA A 43 -32.69 -44.65 -7.57
CA ALA A 43 -32.99 -46.07 -7.61
C ALA A 43 -33.32 -46.48 -9.04
N GLY A 44 -32.53 -47.38 -9.61
CA GLY A 44 -32.97 -48.30 -10.68
C GLY A 44 -32.34 -48.16 -12.06
N ALA A 45 -31.15 -48.75 -12.26
CA ALA A 45 -30.74 -49.34 -13.52
C ALA A 45 -29.66 -50.41 -13.23
N PRO A 46 -29.64 -51.60 -13.86
CA PRO A 46 -28.69 -52.67 -13.55
C PRO A 46 -27.23 -52.44 -13.95
N GLY A 47 -26.92 -51.26 -14.52
CA GLY A 47 -25.54 -50.80 -14.77
C GLY A 47 -24.98 -49.83 -13.71
N GLY A 48 -25.79 -49.41 -12.72
CA GLY A 48 -25.41 -48.34 -11.79
C GLY A 48 -24.35 -48.68 -10.74
N ARG A 49 -24.09 -49.96 -10.48
CA ARG A 49 -23.10 -50.36 -9.47
C ARG A 49 -21.65 -50.06 -9.87
N ALA A 50 -21.32 -50.23 -11.14
CA ALA A 50 -19.98 -49.86 -11.65
C ALA A 50 -19.77 -48.36 -11.68
N LEU A 51 -20.79 -47.59 -12.03
CA LEU A 51 -20.75 -46.09 -12.05
C LEU A 51 -20.61 -45.53 -10.62
N LEU A 52 -21.36 -46.07 -9.66
CA LEU A 52 -21.28 -45.65 -8.26
C LEU A 52 -19.93 -45.99 -7.64
N LEU A 53 -19.35 -47.15 -7.98
CA LEU A 53 -18.00 -47.55 -7.55
C LEU A 53 -16.93 -46.60 -8.14
N SER A 54 -17.05 -46.23 -9.41
CA SER A 54 -16.10 -45.28 -10.03
C SER A 54 -16.23 -43.86 -9.45
N ILE A 55 -17.43 -43.37 -9.15
CA ILE A 55 -17.66 -42.08 -8.48
C ILE A 55 -17.13 -42.13 -7.05
N ALA A 56 -17.38 -43.21 -6.30
CA ALA A 56 -16.85 -43.39 -4.95
C ALA A 56 -15.31 -43.42 -4.91
N LEU A 57 -14.66 -44.03 -5.89
CA LEU A 57 -13.21 -44.05 -6.05
C LEU A 57 -12.65 -42.63 -6.41
N LEU A 58 -13.36 -41.89 -7.25
CA LEU A 58 -12.96 -40.51 -7.60
C LEU A 58 -13.11 -39.55 -6.41
N VAL A 59 -14.16 -39.67 -5.60
CA VAL A 59 -14.34 -38.85 -4.39
C VAL A 59 -13.35 -39.25 -3.30
N ALA A 60 -13.00 -40.50 -3.16
CA ALA A 60 -11.99 -40.98 -2.20
C ALA A 60 -10.56 -40.57 -2.55
N SER A 61 -10.31 -40.14 -3.80
CA SER A 61 -8.97 -39.64 -4.21
C SER A 61 -8.67 -38.21 -3.79
N CYS A 62 -9.71 -37.41 -3.47
CA CYS A 62 -9.53 -36.07 -2.93
C CYS A 62 -9.19 -36.16 -1.43
N ARG A 63 -7.90 -36.22 -1.10
CA ARG A 63 -7.41 -36.14 0.29
C ARG A 63 -6.92 -34.75 0.60
N PRO A 64 -7.70 -33.91 1.32
CA PRO A 64 -7.27 -32.58 1.74
C PRO A 64 -6.33 -32.60 2.96
N ASP A 65 -5.88 -33.79 3.39
CA ASP A 65 -5.14 -33.99 4.65
C ASP A 65 -3.87 -33.13 4.79
N MET A 66 -3.31 -32.64 3.67
CA MET A 66 -2.09 -31.84 3.66
C MET A 66 -2.34 -30.37 3.24
N GLU A 67 -3.55 -30.01 2.90
CA GLU A 67 -3.89 -28.65 2.43
C GLU A 67 -3.83 -27.63 3.57
N ASN A 68 -4.43 -27.97 4.71
CA ASN A 68 -4.45 -27.10 5.88
C ASN A 68 -3.64 -27.74 7.02
N GLN A 69 -2.37 -27.40 7.09
CA GLN A 69 -1.51 -27.84 8.19
C GLN A 69 -1.64 -26.87 9.39
N PRO A 70 -1.49 -27.40 10.64
CA PRO A 70 -1.47 -26.58 11.84
C PRO A 70 -0.16 -25.79 11.92
N LYS A 71 -0.09 -24.66 11.19
CA LYS A 71 1.04 -23.75 11.20
C LYS A 71 0.59 -22.32 11.32
N ALA A 72 1.34 -21.52 12.06
CA ALA A 72 1.12 -20.09 12.13
C ALA A 72 1.47 -19.44 10.78
N LYS A 73 0.47 -18.80 10.15
CA LYS A 73 0.67 -17.98 8.94
C LYS A 73 0.77 -16.50 9.35
N PRO A 74 1.54 -15.66 8.64
CA PRO A 74 1.73 -14.25 9.03
C PRO A 74 0.43 -13.47 9.25
N LEU A 75 -0.60 -13.73 8.46
CA LEU A 75 -1.90 -13.04 8.53
C LEU A 75 -2.99 -13.82 9.27
N SER A 76 -2.65 -14.96 9.90
CA SER A 76 -3.62 -15.69 10.70
C SER A 76 -3.68 -15.14 12.13
N GLU A 77 -4.83 -15.30 12.75
CA GLU A 77 -5.07 -14.96 14.15
C GLU A 77 -4.29 -15.87 15.10
N SER A 78 -3.95 -15.34 16.26
CA SER A 78 -3.27 -16.06 17.33
C SER A 78 -3.87 -15.72 18.69
N ASP A 79 -4.38 -16.72 19.36
CA ASP A 79 -4.86 -16.59 20.75
C ASP A 79 -3.73 -16.46 21.76
N PHE A 80 -2.51 -16.79 21.35
CA PHE A 80 -1.33 -16.76 22.23
C PHE A 80 -0.80 -15.35 22.46
N PHE A 81 -0.92 -14.45 21.49
CA PHE A 81 -0.38 -13.10 21.59
C PHE A 81 -1.47 -12.08 21.91
N SER A 82 -1.18 -11.12 22.81
CA SER A 82 -2.13 -10.10 23.24
C SER A 82 -2.67 -9.20 22.11
N ASN A 83 -1.92 -9.07 21.00
CA ASN A 83 -2.34 -8.35 19.80
C ASN A 83 -3.04 -9.24 18.76
N GLN A 84 -3.33 -10.49 19.12
CA GLN A 84 -4.02 -11.49 18.28
C GLN A 84 -3.38 -11.72 16.90
N ALA A 85 -2.12 -11.35 16.69
CA ALA A 85 -1.45 -11.49 15.40
C ALA A 85 -0.30 -12.52 15.47
N ASN A 86 -0.27 -13.46 14.56
CA ASN A 86 0.86 -14.39 14.42
C ASN A 86 2.13 -13.70 13.91
N ALA A 87 1.98 -12.69 13.04
CA ALA A 87 3.11 -11.88 12.60
C ALA A 87 3.65 -11.05 13.77
N ARG A 88 4.91 -11.23 14.09
CA ARG A 88 5.56 -10.48 15.17
C ARG A 88 6.21 -9.21 14.63
N PRO A 89 6.13 -8.08 15.34
CA PRO A 89 6.90 -6.90 15.00
C PRO A 89 8.39 -7.21 15.09
N ILE A 90 9.17 -6.60 14.23
CA ILE A 90 10.64 -6.68 14.31
C ILE A 90 11.05 -6.13 15.68
N PRO A 91 11.90 -6.84 16.47
CA PRO A 91 12.38 -6.33 17.73
C PRO A 91 13.05 -4.96 17.56
N PRO A 92 12.83 -4.02 18.48
CA PRO A 92 13.46 -2.71 18.40
C PRO A 92 15.00 -2.85 18.40
N HIS A 93 15.67 -1.96 17.70
CA HIS A 93 17.14 -1.92 17.56
C HIS A 93 17.78 -3.15 16.87
N THR A 94 17.01 -3.92 16.11
CA THR A 94 17.55 -4.98 15.27
C THR A 94 17.63 -4.53 13.82
N VAL A 95 18.74 -4.87 13.17
CA VAL A 95 18.97 -4.66 11.75
C VAL A 95 19.10 -6.04 11.10
N GLU A 96 18.41 -6.22 9.99
CA GLU A 96 18.45 -7.46 9.23
C GLU A 96 19.86 -7.73 8.71
N ARG A 97 20.28 -8.99 8.75
CA ARG A 97 21.63 -9.37 8.28
C ARG A 97 21.71 -9.15 6.77
N GLY A 98 22.59 -8.25 6.34
CA GLY A 98 22.76 -7.81 4.95
C GLY A 98 22.11 -6.48 4.64
N ASP A 99 21.23 -5.94 5.50
CA ASP A 99 20.60 -4.63 5.36
C ASP A 99 21.33 -3.57 6.22
N ALA A 100 22.63 -3.40 5.97
CA ALA A 100 23.37 -2.30 6.55
C ALA A 100 23.00 -1.00 5.84
N ARG A 101 21.93 -0.34 6.27
CA ARG A 101 21.42 0.93 5.72
C ARG A 101 22.37 2.10 5.96
N GLN A 102 23.61 1.98 5.46
CA GLN A 102 24.65 2.99 5.65
C GLN A 102 24.36 4.28 4.88
N ASN A 103 23.69 4.19 3.73
CA ASN A 103 23.31 5.36 2.95
C ASN A 103 22.00 5.94 3.43
N THR A 104 22.04 6.85 4.41
CA THR A 104 20.84 7.47 4.98
C THR A 104 20.03 8.23 3.94
N ALA A 105 20.68 8.93 2.99
CA ALA A 105 20.01 9.64 1.91
C ALA A 105 19.14 8.69 1.07
N PHE A 106 19.69 7.52 0.72
CA PHE A 106 18.99 6.52 -0.09
C PHE A 106 17.79 5.89 0.65
N TYR A 107 17.95 5.54 1.93
CA TYR A 107 16.92 4.81 2.69
C TYR A 107 15.89 5.70 3.38
N THR A 108 16.23 6.97 3.64
CA THR A 108 15.34 7.89 4.38
C THR A 108 14.90 9.12 3.59
N GLY A 109 15.57 9.45 2.49
CA GLY A 109 15.35 10.70 1.77
C GLY A 109 15.93 11.92 2.49
N LEU A 110 16.72 11.71 3.55
CA LEU A 110 17.25 12.75 4.41
C LEU A 110 18.80 12.69 4.47
N THR A 111 19.40 13.86 4.58
CA THR A 111 20.82 14.02 4.95
C THR A 111 20.88 15.06 6.06
N ASN A 112 21.47 14.70 7.20
CA ASN A 112 21.55 15.57 8.39
C ASN A 112 20.18 16.14 8.80
N GLY A 113 19.12 15.34 8.74
CA GLY A 113 17.77 15.73 9.12
C GLY A 113 17.03 16.62 8.11
N THR A 114 17.65 16.90 6.94
CA THR A 114 17.05 17.74 5.88
C THR A 114 16.78 16.88 4.65
N TYR A 115 15.67 17.10 3.97
CA TYR A 115 15.33 16.39 2.73
C TYR A 115 16.37 16.65 1.65
N VAL A 116 16.79 15.57 0.99
CA VAL A 116 17.71 15.68 -0.15
C VAL A 116 17.02 16.36 -1.33
N THR A 117 17.78 17.22 -2.01
CA THR A 117 17.32 17.95 -3.20
C THR A 117 17.68 17.27 -4.50
N GLN A 118 18.61 16.31 -4.45
CA GLN A 118 19.08 15.53 -5.59
C GLN A 118 18.74 14.06 -5.41
N LEU A 119 18.54 13.35 -6.51
CA LEU A 119 18.34 11.89 -6.49
C LEU A 119 19.65 11.22 -6.00
N PRO A 120 19.55 10.31 -5.00
CA PRO A 120 20.73 9.53 -4.57
C PRO A 120 21.00 8.33 -5.50
N VAL A 121 20.35 8.28 -6.65
CA VAL A 121 20.47 7.24 -7.69
C VAL A 121 20.67 7.90 -9.05
N ASN A 122 21.32 7.18 -9.97
CA ASN A 122 21.54 7.69 -11.32
C ASN A 122 20.22 7.80 -12.09
N LEU A 123 19.91 8.99 -12.59
CA LEU A 123 18.76 9.22 -13.45
C LEU A 123 19.03 8.64 -14.85
N THR A 124 18.32 7.58 -15.18
CA THR A 124 18.39 6.92 -16.48
C THR A 124 17.00 6.80 -17.11
N PRO A 125 16.88 6.64 -18.45
CA PRO A 125 15.60 6.36 -19.08
C PRO A 125 14.92 5.11 -18.50
N GLY A 126 15.71 4.08 -18.13
CA GLY A 126 15.21 2.88 -17.47
C GLY A 126 14.61 3.15 -16.09
N LEU A 127 15.25 4.00 -15.29
CA LEU A 127 14.71 4.42 -14.00
C LEU A 127 13.37 5.16 -14.16
N LEU A 128 13.25 6.04 -15.14
CA LEU A 128 12.00 6.77 -15.40
C LEU A 128 10.89 5.83 -15.90
N ALA A 129 11.22 4.89 -16.78
CA ALA A 129 10.26 3.89 -17.25
C ALA A 129 9.77 3.00 -16.09
N ARG A 130 10.68 2.57 -15.21
CA ARG A 130 10.35 1.84 -13.98
C ARG A 130 9.50 2.68 -13.03
N GLY A 131 9.86 3.96 -12.85
CA GLY A 131 9.08 4.91 -12.04
C GLY A 131 7.66 5.06 -12.54
N ARG A 132 7.46 5.18 -13.85
CA ARG A 132 6.14 5.21 -14.48
C ARG A 132 5.35 3.94 -14.23
N GLU A 133 5.94 2.78 -14.49
CA GLU A 133 5.30 1.48 -14.26
C GLU A 133 4.79 1.36 -12.82
N ARG A 134 5.65 1.68 -11.85
CA ARG A 134 5.30 1.60 -10.42
C ARG A 134 4.30 2.65 -9.99
N PHE A 135 4.42 3.86 -10.52
CA PHE A 135 3.47 4.94 -10.28
C PHE A 135 2.07 4.56 -10.80
N ASP A 136 1.99 4.07 -12.04
CA ASP A 136 0.72 3.66 -12.64
C ASP A 136 0.06 2.51 -11.86
N ALA A 137 0.84 1.58 -11.33
CA ALA A 137 0.34 0.43 -10.59
C ALA A 137 -0.06 0.72 -9.13
N MET A 138 0.62 1.67 -8.46
CA MET A 138 0.48 1.85 -7.00
C MET A 138 -0.04 3.23 -6.59
N CYS A 139 0.11 4.25 -7.42
CA CYS A 139 -0.15 5.64 -7.05
C CYS A 139 -1.30 6.25 -7.86
N ALA A 140 -1.43 5.90 -9.13
CA ALA A 140 -2.38 6.50 -10.06
C ALA A 140 -3.84 6.31 -9.65
N GLU A 141 -4.16 5.27 -8.89
CA GLU A 141 -5.53 5.02 -8.39
C GLU A 141 -6.08 6.21 -7.58
N CYS A 142 -5.21 6.89 -6.82
CA CYS A 142 -5.56 8.09 -6.08
C CYS A 142 -5.06 9.37 -6.77
N HIS A 143 -3.81 9.37 -7.28
CA HIS A 143 -3.14 10.56 -7.79
C HIS A 143 -3.42 10.86 -9.25
N ASP A 144 -4.10 9.95 -9.98
CA ASP A 144 -4.25 9.96 -11.43
C ASP A 144 -2.91 9.82 -12.18
N ARG A 145 -2.96 9.34 -13.43
CA ARG A 145 -1.75 9.13 -14.26
C ARG A 145 -1.02 10.42 -14.61
N THR A 146 -1.74 11.54 -14.59
CA THR A 146 -1.17 12.87 -14.81
C THR A 146 -0.66 13.54 -13.55
N GLY A 147 -0.95 12.97 -12.37
CA GLY A 147 -0.61 13.56 -11.09
C GLY A 147 -1.53 14.69 -10.65
N SER A 148 -2.72 14.79 -11.24
CA SER A 148 -3.73 15.81 -10.94
C SER A 148 -4.43 15.61 -9.60
N GLY A 149 -4.42 14.39 -9.04
CA GLY A 149 -5.13 14.01 -7.84
C GLY A 149 -6.57 13.56 -8.07
N ASN A 150 -6.99 13.34 -9.32
CA ASN A 150 -8.34 12.92 -9.70
C ASN A 150 -8.39 11.42 -10.06
N GLY A 151 -7.71 10.58 -9.29
CA GLY A 151 -7.68 9.15 -9.53
C GLY A 151 -9.03 8.46 -9.36
N LEU A 152 -9.13 7.22 -9.85
CA LEU A 152 -10.39 6.47 -9.92
C LEU A 152 -11.08 6.34 -8.57
N VAL A 153 -10.33 6.11 -7.48
CA VAL A 153 -10.90 5.97 -6.13
C VAL A 153 -11.40 7.31 -5.58
N VAL A 154 -10.77 8.43 -5.97
CA VAL A 154 -11.23 9.79 -5.62
C VAL A 154 -12.57 10.10 -6.26
N LEU A 155 -12.74 9.73 -7.53
CA LEU A 155 -14.03 9.85 -8.23
C LEU A 155 -15.15 9.03 -7.59
N ARG A 156 -14.80 8.09 -6.72
CA ARG A 156 -15.74 7.26 -5.95
C ARG A 156 -15.88 7.67 -4.49
N GLY A 157 -15.42 8.88 -4.14
CA GLY A 157 -15.63 9.47 -2.82
C GLY A 157 -14.46 9.38 -1.86
N PHE A 158 -13.28 8.90 -2.31
CA PHE A 158 -12.08 8.95 -1.47
C PHE A 158 -11.54 10.39 -1.39
N PRO A 159 -10.91 10.79 -0.28
CA PRO A 159 -10.33 12.12 -0.15
C PRO A 159 -9.32 12.41 -1.26
N GLN A 160 -9.48 13.56 -1.91
CA GLN A 160 -8.61 13.96 -3.02
C GLN A 160 -7.22 14.35 -2.51
N PRO A 161 -6.14 13.72 -3.00
CA PRO A 161 -4.79 14.19 -2.74
C PRO A 161 -4.51 15.49 -3.50
N PRO A 162 -3.58 16.32 -2.99
CA PRO A 162 -3.17 17.54 -3.72
C PRO A 162 -2.52 17.16 -5.05
N SER A 163 -2.80 17.94 -6.10
CA SER A 163 -2.12 17.78 -7.38
C SER A 163 -0.61 18.03 -7.22
N TYR A 164 0.21 17.20 -7.89
CA TYR A 164 1.67 17.39 -7.91
C TYR A 164 2.09 18.70 -8.60
N HIS A 165 1.19 19.33 -9.36
CA HIS A 165 1.47 20.54 -10.13
C HIS A 165 1.33 21.84 -9.33
N VAL A 166 0.83 21.77 -8.08
CA VAL A 166 0.74 22.97 -7.21
C VAL A 166 2.13 23.51 -6.86
N PRO A 167 2.34 24.83 -6.75
CA PRO A 167 3.65 25.43 -6.50
C PRO A 167 4.37 24.87 -5.28
N ARG A 168 3.64 24.60 -4.19
CA ARG A 168 4.20 24.00 -2.98
C ARG A 168 4.89 22.67 -3.24
N LEU A 169 4.28 21.78 -4.03
CA LEU A 169 4.86 20.46 -4.34
C LEU A 169 5.91 20.53 -5.45
N ARG A 170 5.77 21.44 -6.41
CA ARG A 170 6.83 21.66 -7.43
C ARG A 170 8.15 22.11 -6.79
N ASN A 171 8.07 22.95 -5.75
CA ASN A 171 9.23 23.49 -5.05
C ASN A 171 9.72 22.60 -3.90
N ALA A 172 8.98 21.54 -3.54
CA ALA A 172 9.39 20.62 -2.49
C ALA A 172 10.67 19.86 -2.90
N PRO A 173 11.61 19.57 -2.00
CA PRO A 173 12.78 18.73 -2.29
C PRO A 173 12.36 17.31 -2.67
N ILE A 174 13.16 16.63 -3.49
CA ILE A 174 12.79 15.29 -3.98
C ILE A 174 12.70 14.27 -2.85
N GLY A 175 13.51 14.41 -1.80
CA GLY A 175 13.44 13.58 -0.60
C GLY A 175 12.09 13.63 0.12
N HIS A 176 11.34 14.75 -0.02
CA HIS A 176 9.98 14.85 0.52
C HIS A 176 9.04 13.81 -0.09
N PHE A 177 9.11 13.58 -1.41
CA PHE A 177 8.27 12.56 -2.07
C PHE A 177 8.64 11.16 -1.61
N PHE A 178 9.93 10.88 -1.49
CA PHE A 178 10.42 9.62 -0.97
C PHE A 178 9.92 9.36 0.46
N ASP A 179 10.01 10.35 1.32
CA ASP A 179 9.58 10.29 2.72
C ASP A 179 8.06 10.04 2.83
N VAL A 180 7.26 10.80 2.07
CA VAL A 180 5.79 10.63 2.05
C VAL A 180 5.40 9.25 1.54
N ILE A 181 6.06 8.71 0.51
CA ILE A 181 5.82 7.35 0.04
C ILE A 181 6.21 6.33 1.11
N THR A 182 7.30 6.57 1.82
CA THR A 182 7.84 5.66 2.85
C THR A 182 6.96 5.64 4.10
N ASN A 183 6.66 6.80 4.64
CA ASN A 183 6.03 6.94 5.97
C ASN A 183 4.53 7.20 5.91
N GLY A 184 4.01 7.58 4.74
CA GLY A 184 2.65 8.05 4.58
C GLY A 184 2.51 9.55 4.97
N TYR A 185 1.35 10.12 4.68
CA TYR A 185 1.02 11.49 5.05
C TYR A 185 -0.50 11.69 5.14
N GLY A 186 -0.99 12.09 6.30
CA GLY A 186 -2.43 12.26 6.52
C GLY A 186 -3.21 10.96 6.31
N VAL A 187 -4.08 10.92 5.31
CA VAL A 187 -4.84 9.71 4.94
C VAL A 187 -4.08 8.76 4.03
N MET A 188 -2.94 9.16 3.49
CA MET A 188 -2.08 8.31 2.69
C MET A 188 -1.29 7.36 3.59
N TYR A 189 -1.50 6.05 3.42
CA TYR A 189 -0.76 5.03 4.16
C TYR A 189 0.70 4.92 3.70
N SER A 190 1.55 4.37 4.57
CA SER A 190 2.91 3.98 4.23
C SER A 190 2.94 2.91 3.14
N TYR A 191 3.81 3.09 2.15
CA TYR A 191 4.10 2.11 1.11
C TYR A 191 5.43 1.38 1.34
N ALA A 192 6.06 1.55 2.50
CA ALA A 192 7.37 0.97 2.79
C ALA A 192 7.43 -0.55 2.62
N THR A 193 6.34 -1.26 2.92
CA THR A 193 6.25 -2.72 2.82
C THR A 193 5.85 -3.24 1.44
N ARG A 194 5.47 -2.36 0.52
CA ARG A 194 4.93 -2.72 -0.81
C ARG A 194 5.80 -2.24 -1.96
N VAL A 195 6.59 -1.22 -1.71
CA VAL A 195 7.44 -0.57 -2.72
C VAL A 195 8.85 -0.48 -2.17
N GLU A 196 9.79 -1.14 -2.83
CA GLU A 196 11.19 -1.13 -2.45
C GLU A 196 11.82 0.28 -2.54
N PRO A 197 12.88 0.58 -1.77
CA PRO A 197 13.51 1.91 -1.77
C PRO A 197 13.91 2.40 -3.16
N GLU A 198 14.45 1.54 -4.01
CA GLU A 198 14.82 1.87 -5.39
C GLU A 198 13.60 2.29 -6.21
N ASP A 199 12.48 1.54 -6.11
CA ASP A 199 11.22 1.86 -6.79
C ASP A 199 10.61 3.16 -6.25
N ARG A 200 10.75 3.48 -4.95
CA ARG A 200 10.30 4.76 -4.40
C ARG A 200 11.07 5.94 -5.01
N TRP A 201 12.39 5.80 -5.21
CA TRP A 201 13.18 6.81 -5.89
C TRP A 201 12.82 6.91 -7.38
N ALA A 202 12.56 5.79 -8.03
CA ALA A 202 12.07 5.78 -9.41
C ALA A 202 10.73 6.52 -9.55
N ILE A 203 9.78 6.28 -8.62
CA ILE A 203 8.49 6.99 -8.55
C ILE A 203 8.72 8.48 -8.30
N ALA A 204 9.58 8.85 -7.35
CA ALA A 204 9.89 10.27 -7.07
C ALA A 204 10.49 10.98 -8.30
N ALA A 205 11.38 10.30 -9.04
CA ALA A 205 11.92 10.81 -10.30
C ALA A 205 10.82 10.97 -11.37
N TYR A 206 9.91 10.01 -11.47
CA TYR A 206 8.79 10.10 -12.41
C TYR A 206 7.81 11.23 -12.05
N ILE A 207 7.53 11.47 -10.76
CA ILE A 207 6.75 12.64 -10.33
C ILE A 207 7.39 13.94 -10.80
N ARG A 208 8.73 14.05 -10.76
CA ARG A 208 9.44 15.21 -11.31
C ARG A 208 9.26 15.34 -12.82
N ALA A 209 9.29 14.23 -13.55
CA ALA A 209 9.02 14.23 -14.98
C ALA A 209 7.58 14.67 -15.29
N LEU A 210 6.58 14.23 -14.51
CA LEU A 210 5.19 14.70 -14.63
C LEU A 210 5.07 16.22 -14.37
N GLN A 211 5.73 16.72 -13.34
CA GLN A 211 5.76 18.15 -13.03
C GLN A 211 6.38 18.97 -14.16
N LEU A 212 7.48 18.48 -14.74
CA LEU A 212 8.14 19.12 -15.87
C LEU A 212 7.25 19.12 -17.11
N SER A 213 6.68 17.97 -17.48
CA SER A 213 5.85 17.82 -18.67
C SER A 213 4.62 18.74 -18.67
N HIS A 214 4.09 19.06 -17.48
CA HIS A 214 2.93 19.96 -17.32
C HIS A 214 3.30 21.44 -17.29
N ASN A 215 4.56 21.78 -16.99
CA ASN A 215 4.99 23.15 -16.72
C ASN A 215 6.19 23.60 -17.59
N VAL A 216 6.52 22.86 -18.64
CA VAL A 216 7.61 23.22 -19.55
C VAL A 216 7.24 24.47 -20.36
N ASN A 217 8.16 25.43 -20.46
CA ASN A 217 7.98 26.55 -21.36
C ASN A 217 8.35 26.16 -22.78
N MET A 218 7.61 26.66 -23.78
CA MET A 218 7.89 26.41 -25.19
C MET A 218 9.34 26.81 -25.58
N SER A 219 9.89 27.83 -24.93
CA SER A 219 11.27 28.29 -25.15
C SER A 219 12.35 27.30 -24.66
N GLU A 220 12.00 26.36 -23.78
CA GLU A 220 12.90 25.34 -23.24
C GLU A 220 12.95 24.07 -24.11
N LEU A 221 12.02 23.97 -25.04
CA LEU A 221 11.92 22.83 -25.97
C LEU A 221 12.85 23.04 -27.16
N THR A 222 13.43 21.94 -27.63
CA THR A 222 14.15 21.96 -28.91
C THR A 222 13.23 22.25 -30.09
N PRO A 223 13.71 22.82 -31.21
CA PRO A 223 12.89 23.09 -32.37
C PRO A 223 12.13 21.87 -32.92
N ALA A 224 12.75 20.68 -32.82
CA ALA A 224 12.13 19.42 -33.23
C ALA A 224 10.96 19.01 -32.33
N GLU A 225 11.03 19.29 -31.02
CA GLU A 225 9.96 19.03 -30.07
C GLU A 225 8.83 20.02 -30.22
N GLN A 226 9.12 21.31 -30.45
CA GLN A 226 8.13 22.34 -30.75
C GLN A 226 7.32 21.96 -31.99
N GLN A 227 7.98 21.55 -33.05
CA GLN A 227 7.34 21.13 -34.31
C GLN A 227 6.45 19.88 -34.11
N LYS A 228 6.85 18.93 -33.26
CA LYS A 228 6.01 17.76 -32.93
C LYS A 228 4.73 18.16 -32.22
N LEU A 229 4.79 19.11 -31.30
CA LEU A 229 3.61 19.59 -30.57
C LEU A 229 2.66 20.38 -31.49
N GLU A 230 3.19 21.17 -32.43
CA GLU A 230 2.38 21.89 -33.40
C GLU A 230 1.62 20.94 -34.33
N ASN A 231 2.25 19.83 -34.73
CA ASN A 231 1.64 18.81 -35.57
C ASN A 231 0.60 17.93 -34.88
N GLN A 232 0.46 18.01 -33.53
CA GLN A 232 -0.51 17.26 -32.74
C GLN A 232 -1.76 18.05 -32.35
N LYS A 233 -1.85 19.31 -32.76
CA LYS A 233 -3.04 20.15 -32.61
C LYS A 233 -3.99 19.95 -33.79
#